data_0d9120f0b296ae24de5d10f64f229c37
#
_entry.id   0d9120f0b296ae24de5d10f64f229c37
#
_cell.length_a   1.000
_cell.length_b   1.000
_cell.length_c   1.000
_cell.angle_alpha   90.00
_cell.angle_beta   90.00
_cell.angle_gamma   90.00
#
_symmetry.space_group_name_H-M   'P 1'
#
loop_
_entity.id
_entity.type
_entity.pdbx_description
1 polymer ?
#
loop_
_entity_poly.entity_id
_entity_poly.type
_entity_poly.pdbx_seq_one_letter_code
_entity_poly.pdbx_strand_id
1 'polypeptide(L)'
;MTFFFRTIAREFLNYRRKPGLFLNPLIFFGLVVFLFVVGLGPDEAKLNQAASIFILVASLLSVLMSAESAYDQDYDEGSLELVVVSSNSLLIYSLAKSLAHWVVTFLPLILLVPFIGIGLFLDVEQIWVLCLGILLVSPTIILLASVGAAMTISLPRNGVLIGILVLPFYVPPLIFVTGLFEAALLKQNVFPYVYWLIALLFLALGLAPSATSACLRIAAED
;
A
#
# COMPACT_ATOMS: atom_id res chain seq x y z
N MET A 1 -20.49 14.61 -2.98
CA MET A 1 -20.21 13.89 -1.69
C MET A 1 -20.88 12.52 -1.61
N THR A 2 -22.13 12.36 -2.00
CA THR A 2 -22.84 11.06 -1.93
C THR A 2 -22.20 9.95 -2.75
N PHE A 3 -21.63 10.23 -3.93
CA PHE A 3 -20.96 9.23 -4.79
C PHE A 3 -19.69 8.68 -4.12
N PHE A 4 -18.83 9.53 -3.59
CA PHE A 4 -17.60 9.13 -2.87
C PHE A 4 -17.89 8.14 -1.75
N PHE A 5 -18.81 8.47 -0.84
CA PHE A 5 -19.17 7.58 0.28
C PHE A 5 -19.86 6.30 -0.17
N ARG A 6 -20.68 6.34 -1.23
CA ARG A 6 -21.28 5.13 -1.81
C ARG A 6 -20.23 4.20 -2.40
N THR A 7 -19.23 4.74 -3.09
CA THR A 7 -18.11 3.94 -3.62
C THR A 7 -17.34 3.27 -2.49
N ILE A 8 -16.98 4.01 -1.44
CA ILE A 8 -16.30 3.42 -0.27
C ILE A 8 -17.15 2.31 0.37
N ALA A 9 -18.43 2.55 0.60
CA ALA A 9 -19.33 1.56 1.20
C ALA A 9 -19.44 0.29 0.34
N ARG A 10 -19.49 0.44 -1.00
CA ARG A 10 -19.49 -0.69 -1.95
C ARG A 10 -18.20 -1.50 -1.84
N GLU A 11 -17.05 -0.84 -1.78
CA GLU A 11 -15.75 -1.51 -1.64
C GLU A 11 -15.68 -2.31 -0.32
N PHE A 12 -16.10 -1.73 0.81
CA PHE A 12 -16.13 -2.47 2.08
C PHE A 12 -17.04 -3.71 2.02
N LEU A 13 -18.19 -3.63 1.34
CA LEU A 13 -19.05 -4.78 1.13
C LEU A 13 -18.39 -5.86 0.26
N ASN A 14 -17.63 -5.46 -0.78
CA ASN A 14 -16.89 -6.37 -1.62
C ASN A 14 -15.81 -7.11 -0.82
N TYR A 15 -15.03 -6.42 0.01
CA TYR A 15 -14.03 -7.05 0.88
C TYR A 15 -14.66 -8.03 1.88
N ARG A 16 -15.84 -7.70 2.44
CA ARG A 16 -16.57 -8.64 3.31
C ARG A 16 -17.05 -9.89 2.60
N ARG A 17 -17.43 -9.79 1.33
CA ARG A 17 -17.89 -10.93 0.51
C ARG A 17 -16.74 -11.80 0.00
N LYS A 18 -15.57 -11.22 -0.21
CA LYS A 18 -14.37 -11.90 -0.72
C LYS A 18 -13.22 -11.74 0.29
N PRO A 19 -13.24 -12.50 1.41
CA PRO A 19 -12.26 -12.34 2.49
C PRO A 19 -10.82 -12.60 2.04
N GLY A 20 -10.61 -13.36 0.96
CA GLY A 20 -9.27 -13.55 0.38
C GLY A 20 -8.59 -12.26 -0.06
N LEU A 21 -9.34 -11.26 -0.55
CA LEU A 21 -8.77 -9.96 -0.93
C LEU A 21 -8.12 -9.22 0.25
N PHE A 22 -8.58 -9.49 1.45
CA PHE A 22 -8.07 -8.92 2.68
C PHE A 22 -7.04 -9.83 3.37
N LEU A 23 -7.32 -11.15 3.43
CA LEU A 23 -6.48 -12.09 4.16
C LEU A 23 -5.18 -12.44 3.43
N ASN A 24 -5.21 -12.55 2.10
CA ASN A 24 -4.03 -12.93 1.33
C ASN A 24 -2.83 -11.99 1.54
N PRO A 25 -2.99 -10.64 1.47
CA PRO A 25 -1.89 -9.72 1.76
C PRO A 25 -1.36 -9.84 3.19
N LEU A 26 -2.23 -10.07 4.17
CA LEU A 26 -1.82 -10.25 5.58
C LEU A 26 -1.05 -11.55 5.80
N ILE A 27 -1.52 -12.66 5.22
CA ILE A 27 -0.83 -13.95 5.28
C ILE A 27 0.53 -13.83 4.58
N PHE A 28 0.56 -13.18 3.41
CA PHE A 28 1.80 -12.98 2.66
C PHE A 28 2.80 -12.13 3.44
N PHE A 29 2.34 -11.04 4.07
CA PHE A 29 3.15 -10.22 4.96
C PHE A 29 3.79 -11.05 6.07
N GLY A 30 2.98 -11.81 6.80
CA GLY A 30 3.46 -12.69 7.88
C GLY A 30 4.44 -13.75 7.37
N LEU A 31 4.17 -14.34 6.20
CA LEU A 31 5.02 -15.35 5.58
C LEU A 31 6.38 -14.77 5.17
N VAL A 32 6.40 -13.58 4.56
CA VAL A 32 7.66 -12.91 4.18
C VAL A 32 8.49 -12.61 5.42
N VAL A 33 7.90 -12.03 6.47
CA VAL A 33 8.61 -11.76 7.74
C VAL A 33 9.13 -13.07 8.35
N PHE A 34 8.31 -14.12 8.38
CA PHE A 34 8.71 -15.43 8.88
C PHE A 34 9.91 -16.00 8.12
N LEU A 35 9.93 -15.91 6.80
CA LEU A 35 11.05 -16.37 5.97
C LEU A 35 12.34 -15.60 6.27
N PHE A 36 12.26 -14.29 6.53
CA PHE A 36 13.41 -13.51 6.95
C PHE A 36 13.94 -13.96 8.31
N VAL A 37 13.05 -14.22 9.28
CA VAL A 37 13.44 -14.73 10.60
C VAL A 37 14.18 -16.08 10.49
N VAL A 38 13.61 -16.99 9.68
CA VAL A 38 14.23 -18.31 9.45
C VAL A 38 15.59 -18.17 8.75
N GLY A 39 15.69 -17.25 7.79
CA GLY A 39 16.91 -17.02 7.00
C GLY A 39 18.07 -16.43 7.84
N LEU A 40 17.79 -15.56 8.81
CA LEU A 40 18.79 -14.97 9.70
C LEU A 40 19.16 -15.88 10.89
N GLY A 41 18.30 -16.86 11.20
CA GLY A 41 18.45 -17.69 12.38
C GLY A 41 18.10 -16.96 13.69
N PRO A 42 18.24 -17.62 14.86
CA PRO A 42 17.80 -17.13 16.16
C PRO A 42 18.79 -16.15 16.83
N ASP A 43 19.35 -15.24 16.08
CA ASP A 43 20.28 -14.20 16.56
C ASP A 43 19.50 -12.90 16.81
N GLU A 44 19.26 -12.59 18.09
CA GLU A 44 18.48 -11.40 18.51
C GLU A 44 19.03 -10.10 17.95
N ALA A 45 20.36 -9.92 17.96
CA ALA A 45 21.00 -8.70 17.51
C ALA A 45 20.79 -8.47 16.00
N LYS A 46 20.93 -9.53 15.20
CA LYS A 46 20.69 -9.47 13.74
C LYS A 46 19.22 -9.23 13.42
N LEU A 47 18.31 -9.90 14.15
CA LEU A 47 16.88 -9.73 13.97
C LEU A 47 16.44 -8.30 14.29
N ASN A 48 16.90 -7.73 15.41
CA ASN A 48 16.58 -6.34 15.78
C ASN A 48 17.13 -5.35 14.75
N GLN A 49 18.39 -5.49 14.34
CA GLN A 49 19.01 -4.57 13.37
C GLN A 49 18.30 -4.55 12.01
N ALA A 50 17.78 -5.69 11.56
CA ALA A 50 17.17 -5.81 10.23
C ALA A 50 15.64 -5.70 10.26
N ALA A 51 15.02 -5.67 11.44
CA ALA A 51 13.58 -5.74 11.63
C ALA A 51 12.80 -4.67 10.86
N SER A 52 13.25 -3.41 10.90
CA SER A 52 12.58 -2.30 10.24
C SER A 52 12.52 -2.49 8.71
N ILE A 53 13.65 -2.88 8.12
CA ILE A 53 13.74 -3.12 6.67
C ILE A 53 12.83 -4.28 6.27
N PHE A 54 12.83 -5.37 7.03
CA PHE A 54 11.99 -6.54 6.74
C PHE A 54 10.51 -6.22 6.81
N ILE A 55 10.06 -5.52 7.86
CA ILE A 55 8.67 -5.13 8.02
C ILE A 55 8.24 -4.19 6.89
N LEU A 56 9.09 -3.22 6.53
CA LEU A 56 8.78 -2.29 5.44
C LEU A 56 8.71 -2.99 4.08
N VAL A 57 9.71 -3.81 3.75
CA VAL A 57 9.73 -4.56 2.47
C VAL A 57 8.56 -5.53 2.40
N ALA A 58 8.28 -6.28 3.48
CA ALA A 58 7.14 -7.18 3.55
C ALA A 58 5.81 -6.44 3.35
N SER A 59 5.65 -5.26 3.97
CA SER A 59 4.47 -4.42 3.80
C SER A 59 4.28 -3.99 2.34
N LEU A 60 5.36 -3.55 1.67
CA LEU A 60 5.32 -3.15 0.27
C LEU A 60 4.94 -4.29 -0.67
N LEU A 61 5.56 -5.46 -0.48
CA LEU A 61 5.26 -6.63 -1.31
C LEU A 61 3.80 -7.08 -1.12
N SER A 62 3.29 -7.01 0.12
CA SER A 62 1.88 -7.32 0.42
C SER A 62 0.91 -6.39 -0.26
N VAL A 63 1.25 -5.09 -0.33
CA VAL A 63 0.44 -4.10 -1.05
C VAL A 63 0.46 -4.33 -2.55
N LEU A 64 1.62 -4.65 -3.13
CA LEU A 64 1.71 -4.98 -4.55
C LEU A 64 0.80 -6.16 -4.91
N MET A 65 0.82 -7.22 -4.09
CA MET A 65 -0.06 -8.37 -4.26
C MET A 65 -1.55 -7.99 -4.17
N SER A 66 -1.90 -7.09 -3.26
CA SER A 66 -3.27 -6.59 -3.09
C SER A 66 -3.70 -5.67 -4.23
N ALA A 67 -2.78 -4.85 -4.74
CA ALA A 67 -3.07 -3.87 -5.78
C ALA A 67 -3.44 -4.50 -7.12
N GLU A 68 -2.90 -5.70 -7.43
CA GLU A 68 -3.17 -6.42 -8.66
C GLU A 68 -4.67 -6.63 -8.90
N SER A 69 -5.43 -6.89 -7.84
CA SER A 69 -6.87 -7.14 -7.93
C SER A 69 -7.74 -5.89 -7.67
N ALA A 70 -7.13 -4.72 -7.50
CA ALA A 70 -7.86 -3.53 -7.05
C ALA A 70 -8.95 -3.08 -8.00
N TYR A 71 -8.77 -3.20 -9.31
CA TYR A 71 -9.72 -2.77 -10.34
C TYR A 71 -10.28 -3.93 -11.19
N ASP A 72 -9.71 -5.14 -11.10
CA ASP A 72 -10.07 -6.30 -11.92
C ASP A 72 -11.55 -6.63 -11.86
N GLN A 73 -12.13 -6.60 -10.65
CA GLN A 73 -13.54 -6.93 -10.49
C GLN A 73 -14.45 -5.93 -11.22
N ASP A 74 -14.14 -4.63 -11.13
CA ASP A 74 -14.94 -3.60 -11.77
C ASP A 74 -14.82 -3.64 -13.31
N TYR A 75 -13.67 -4.07 -13.80
CA TYR A 75 -13.43 -4.29 -15.23
C TYR A 75 -14.17 -5.54 -15.72
N ASP A 76 -13.98 -6.68 -15.07
CA ASP A 76 -14.59 -7.97 -15.45
C ASP A 76 -16.14 -7.93 -15.40
N GLU A 77 -16.70 -7.19 -14.45
CA GLU A 77 -18.16 -7.05 -14.27
C GLU A 77 -18.77 -5.95 -15.17
N GLY A 78 -17.96 -5.20 -15.94
CA GLY A 78 -18.42 -4.06 -16.76
C GLY A 78 -18.88 -2.85 -15.93
N SER A 79 -18.68 -2.88 -14.61
CA SER A 79 -19.07 -1.77 -13.72
C SER A 79 -18.22 -0.52 -13.92
N LEU A 80 -16.99 -0.69 -14.42
CA LEU A 80 -16.09 0.40 -14.76
C LEU A 80 -16.65 1.24 -15.90
N GLU A 81 -17.18 0.61 -16.96
CA GLU A 81 -17.82 1.29 -18.10
C GLU A 81 -18.98 2.17 -17.65
N LEU A 82 -19.81 1.65 -16.71
CA LEU A 82 -20.92 2.42 -16.14
C LEU A 82 -20.43 3.67 -15.38
N VAL A 83 -19.30 3.59 -14.72
CA VAL A 83 -18.68 4.76 -14.04
C VAL A 83 -18.16 5.75 -15.07
N VAL A 84 -17.52 5.29 -16.15
CA VAL A 84 -16.98 6.13 -17.23
C VAL A 84 -18.09 6.90 -17.95
N VAL A 85 -19.22 6.23 -18.28
CA VAL A 85 -20.36 6.86 -18.98
C VAL A 85 -21.19 7.73 -18.04
N SER A 86 -21.09 7.51 -16.71
CA SER A 86 -21.84 8.32 -15.75
C SER A 86 -21.31 9.75 -15.68
N SER A 87 -22.16 10.69 -15.22
CA SER A 87 -21.75 12.08 -14.96
C SER A 87 -20.79 12.23 -13.75
N ASN A 88 -20.42 11.12 -13.12
CA ASN A 88 -19.54 11.12 -11.96
C ASN A 88 -18.06 11.18 -12.37
N SER A 89 -17.25 11.87 -11.57
CA SER A 89 -15.83 12.01 -11.84
C SER A 89 -15.08 10.71 -11.55
N LEU A 90 -14.36 10.18 -12.54
CA LEU A 90 -13.42 9.06 -12.39
C LEU A 90 -12.32 9.35 -11.37
N LEU A 91 -11.93 10.62 -11.23
CA LEU A 91 -10.95 11.05 -10.22
C LEU A 91 -11.49 10.81 -8.80
N ILE A 92 -12.77 11.14 -8.54
CA ILE A 92 -13.41 10.90 -7.25
C ILE A 92 -13.56 9.39 -7.01
N TYR A 93 -13.87 8.62 -8.06
CA TYR A 93 -13.94 7.17 -8.01
C TYR A 93 -12.58 6.56 -7.61
N SER A 94 -11.48 6.93 -8.29
CA SER A 94 -10.14 6.41 -8.02
C SER A 94 -9.67 6.76 -6.60
N LEU A 95 -9.92 7.98 -6.13
CA LEU A 95 -9.62 8.39 -4.75
C LEU A 95 -10.41 7.59 -3.72
N ALA A 96 -11.72 7.42 -3.93
CA ALA A 96 -12.58 6.65 -3.01
C ALA A 96 -12.12 5.19 -2.91
N LYS A 97 -11.76 4.59 -4.05
CA LYS A 97 -11.29 3.22 -4.13
C LYS A 97 -9.92 3.05 -3.49
N SER A 98 -8.97 3.95 -3.77
CA SER A 98 -7.64 3.96 -3.13
C SER A 98 -7.75 4.14 -1.61
N LEU A 99 -8.66 4.99 -1.11
CA LEU A 99 -8.87 5.16 0.32
C LEU A 99 -9.45 3.90 0.97
N ALA A 100 -10.47 3.28 0.34
CA ALA A 100 -11.04 2.02 0.83
C ALA A 100 -9.97 0.91 0.87
N HIS A 101 -9.18 0.79 -0.19
CA HIS A 101 -8.07 -0.17 -0.27
C HIS A 101 -7.02 0.09 0.81
N TRP A 102 -6.64 1.37 1.05
CA TRP A 102 -5.73 1.74 2.12
C TRP A 102 -6.22 1.28 3.49
N VAL A 103 -7.46 1.58 3.83
CA VAL A 103 -8.05 1.19 5.12
C VAL A 103 -8.05 -0.33 5.28
N VAL A 104 -8.45 -1.07 4.25
CA VAL A 104 -8.58 -2.53 4.33
C VAL A 104 -7.21 -3.23 4.35
N THR A 105 -6.22 -2.73 3.64
CA THR A 105 -4.90 -3.37 3.51
C THR A 105 -3.93 -2.92 4.60
N PHE A 106 -3.73 -1.60 4.76
CA PHE A 106 -2.71 -1.08 5.67
C PHE A 106 -3.12 -1.03 7.14
N LEU A 107 -4.39 -0.75 7.45
CA LEU A 107 -4.79 -0.67 8.84
C LEU A 107 -4.55 -1.98 9.61
N PRO A 108 -4.91 -3.16 9.07
CA PRO A 108 -4.58 -4.43 9.70
C PRO A 108 -3.08 -4.73 9.73
N LEU A 109 -2.33 -4.35 8.67
CA LEU A 109 -0.87 -4.50 8.67
C LEU A 109 -0.23 -3.70 9.81
N ILE A 110 -0.63 -2.42 9.98
CA ILE A 110 -0.13 -1.57 11.07
C ILE A 110 -0.46 -2.18 12.44
N LEU A 111 -1.62 -2.79 12.60
CA LEU A 111 -1.99 -3.48 13.85
C LEU A 111 -1.15 -4.75 14.11
N LEU A 112 -0.64 -5.40 13.07
CA LEU A 112 0.26 -6.55 13.21
C LEU A 112 1.71 -6.15 13.53
N VAL A 113 2.15 -4.96 13.13
CA VAL A 113 3.53 -4.50 13.33
C VAL A 113 4.00 -4.58 14.79
N PRO A 114 3.23 -4.17 15.82
CA PRO A 114 3.65 -4.31 17.21
C PRO A 114 3.93 -5.75 17.61
N PHE A 115 3.08 -6.70 17.21
CA PHE A 115 3.24 -8.10 17.55
C PHE A 115 4.49 -8.70 16.88
N ILE A 116 4.72 -8.36 15.63
CA ILE A 116 5.91 -8.79 14.88
C ILE A 116 7.16 -8.11 15.45
N GLY A 117 7.08 -6.81 15.77
CA GLY A 117 8.18 -6.05 16.34
C GLY A 117 8.67 -6.64 17.67
N ILE A 118 7.77 -7.04 18.56
CA ILE A 118 8.10 -7.75 19.79
C ILE A 118 8.82 -9.07 19.46
N GLY A 119 8.32 -9.83 18.50
CA GLY A 119 8.94 -11.08 18.04
C GLY A 119 10.32 -10.90 17.40
N LEU A 120 10.63 -9.70 16.90
CA LEU A 120 11.93 -9.30 16.34
C LEU A 120 12.81 -8.53 17.33
N PHE A 121 12.48 -8.58 18.61
CA PHE A 121 13.22 -7.95 19.71
C PHE A 121 13.35 -6.42 19.58
N LEU A 122 12.34 -5.75 18.97
CA LEU A 122 12.29 -4.29 18.93
C LEU A 122 11.80 -3.73 20.26
N ASP A 123 12.41 -2.62 20.69
CA ASP A 123 11.95 -1.85 21.83
C ASP A 123 10.63 -1.14 21.50
N VAL A 124 9.88 -0.78 22.55
CA VAL A 124 8.58 -0.08 22.41
C VAL A 124 8.72 1.22 21.61
N GLU A 125 9.80 1.97 21.82
CA GLU A 125 10.08 3.21 21.10
C GLU A 125 10.29 2.94 19.60
N GLN A 126 11.05 1.90 19.25
CA GLN A 126 11.28 1.46 17.87
C GLN A 126 9.99 1.05 17.19
N ILE A 127 9.11 0.31 17.88
CA ILE A 127 7.82 -0.13 17.36
C ILE A 127 6.92 1.09 17.05
N TRP A 128 6.86 2.08 17.95
CA TRP A 128 6.07 3.29 17.71
C TRP A 128 6.56 4.08 16.50
N VAL A 129 7.88 4.28 16.38
CA VAL A 129 8.46 4.98 15.22
C VAL A 129 8.16 4.24 13.93
N LEU A 130 8.26 2.92 13.95
CA LEU A 130 7.98 2.09 12.78
C LEU A 130 6.49 2.17 12.38
N CYS A 131 5.58 2.07 13.33
CA CYS A 131 4.14 2.23 13.08
C CYS A 131 3.81 3.61 12.50
N LEU A 132 4.39 4.69 13.04
CA LEU A 132 4.21 6.05 12.53
C LEU A 132 4.81 6.20 11.12
N GLY A 133 5.98 5.65 10.88
CA GLY A 133 6.62 5.65 9.55
C GLY A 133 5.76 4.96 8.51
N ILE A 134 5.24 3.76 8.82
CA ILE A 134 4.32 3.02 7.93
C ILE A 134 3.04 3.80 7.72
N LEU A 135 2.46 4.40 8.76
CA LEU A 135 1.25 5.20 8.64
C LEU A 135 1.45 6.40 7.70
N LEU A 136 2.59 7.09 7.77
CA LEU A 136 2.91 8.23 6.91
C LEU A 136 3.18 7.84 5.46
N VAL A 137 3.88 6.72 5.24
CA VAL A 137 4.27 6.30 3.88
C VAL A 137 3.16 5.56 3.15
N SER A 138 2.30 4.84 3.87
CA SER A 138 1.32 3.91 3.30
C SER A 138 0.31 4.55 2.34
N PRO A 139 -0.22 5.78 2.56
CA PRO A 139 -1.14 6.38 1.60
C PRO A 139 -0.45 6.67 0.24
N THR A 140 0.82 7.09 0.28
CA THR A 140 1.62 7.31 -0.94
C THR A 140 1.78 6.00 -1.72
N ILE A 141 2.08 4.91 -1.05
CA ILE A 141 2.28 3.59 -1.65
C ILE A 141 1.00 3.10 -2.32
N ILE A 142 -0.16 3.21 -1.67
CA ILE A 142 -1.45 2.81 -2.25
C ILE A 142 -1.82 3.66 -3.47
N LEU A 143 -1.58 4.97 -3.42
CA LEU A 143 -1.84 5.84 -4.57
C LEU A 143 -0.98 5.48 -5.77
N LEU A 144 0.29 5.18 -5.57
CA LEU A 144 1.18 4.72 -6.64
C LEU A 144 0.77 3.33 -7.15
N ALA A 145 0.42 2.41 -6.24
CA ALA A 145 -0.09 1.09 -6.59
C ALA A 145 -1.36 1.16 -7.45
N SER A 146 -2.26 2.10 -7.14
CA SER A 146 -3.50 2.28 -7.91
C SER A 146 -3.26 2.71 -9.35
N VAL A 147 -2.20 3.50 -9.60
CA VAL A 147 -1.78 3.84 -10.98
C VAL A 147 -1.32 2.58 -11.71
N GLY A 148 -0.44 1.79 -11.09
CA GLY A 148 0.04 0.54 -11.67
C GLY A 148 -1.08 -0.45 -11.99
N ALA A 149 -2.01 -0.63 -11.06
CA ALA A 149 -3.17 -1.49 -11.25
C ALA A 149 -4.06 -1.02 -12.41
N ALA A 150 -4.30 0.29 -12.52
CA ALA A 150 -5.08 0.85 -13.63
C ALA A 150 -4.38 0.73 -14.99
N MET A 151 -3.04 0.82 -15.03
CA MET A 151 -2.27 0.66 -16.27
C MET A 151 -2.23 -0.78 -16.79
N THR A 152 -2.45 -1.75 -15.92
CA THR A 152 -2.33 -3.18 -16.26
C THR A 152 -3.67 -3.91 -16.34
N ILE A 153 -4.79 -3.21 -16.13
CA ILE A 153 -6.12 -3.80 -16.00
C ILE A 153 -6.59 -4.56 -17.26
N SER A 154 -6.24 -4.09 -18.45
CA SER A 154 -6.57 -4.72 -19.75
C SER A 154 -5.54 -5.80 -20.16
N LEU A 155 -4.46 -5.96 -19.40
CA LEU A 155 -3.41 -6.94 -19.72
C LEU A 155 -3.69 -8.29 -19.04
N PRO A 156 -3.12 -9.39 -19.59
CA PRO A 156 -3.20 -10.68 -18.90
C PRO A 156 -2.71 -10.56 -17.47
N ARG A 157 -3.44 -11.14 -16.53
CA ARG A 157 -3.17 -11.07 -15.07
C ARG A 157 -1.77 -11.58 -14.74
N ASN A 158 -0.81 -10.66 -14.70
CA ASN A 158 0.57 -10.91 -14.32
C ASN A 158 1.01 -9.85 -13.31
N GLY A 159 0.92 -10.15 -12.01
CA GLY A 159 1.36 -9.27 -10.92
C GLY A 159 2.81 -8.79 -11.06
N VAL A 160 3.61 -9.51 -11.85
CA VAL A 160 4.98 -9.12 -12.21
C VAL A 160 5.01 -7.77 -12.95
N LEU A 161 4.05 -7.49 -13.83
CA LEU A 161 3.98 -6.22 -14.58
C LEU A 161 3.76 -5.03 -13.66
N ILE A 162 2.82 -5.14 -12.73
CA ILE A 162 2.58 -4.10 -11.72
C ILE A 162 3.85 -3.86 -10.91
N GLY A 163 4.49 -4.95 -10.45
CA GLY A 163 5.74 -4.87 -9.70
C GLY A 163 6.83 -4.10 -10.46
N ILE A 164 7.12 -4.48 -11.70
CA ILE A 164 8.15 -3.82 -12.52
C ILE A 164 7.84 -2.32 -12.70
N LEU A 165 6.56 -1.97 -12.88
CA LEU A 165 6.14 -0.60 -13.14
C LEU A 165 6.15 0.26 -11.88
N VAL A 166 5.72 -0.28 -10.74
CA VAL A 166 5.49 0.49 -9.50
C VAL A 166 6.70 0.48 -8.57
N LEU A 167 7.51 -0.60 -8.54
CA LEU A 167 8.67 -0.72 -7.65
C LEU A 167 9.65 0.47 -7.73
N PRO A 168 10.02 1.01 -8.91
CA PRO A 168 10.90 2.17 -8.98
C PRO A 168 10.34 3.39 -8.23
N PHE A 169 9.02 3.58 -8.25
CA PHE A 169 8.36 4.68 -7.56
C PHE A 169 8.25 4.47 -6.04
N TYR A 170 8.41 3.23 -5.56
CA TYR A 170 8.44 2.92 -4.14
C TYR A 170 9.79 3.22 -3.49
N VAL A 171 10.87 3.32 -4.30
CA VAL A 171 12.23 3.56 -3.78
C VAL A 171 12.33 4.86 -2.98
N PRO A 172 11.86 6.04 -3.46
CA PRO A 172 11.94 7.27 -2.66
C PRO A 172 11.18 7.20 -1.33
N PRO A 173 9.90 6.76 -1.28
CA PRO A 173 9.19 6.55 -0.01
C PRO A 173 9.94 5.63 0.96
N LEU A 174 10.53 4.54 0.45
CA LEU A 174 11.31 3.61 1.27
C LEU A 174 12.55 4.27 1.89
N ILE A 175 13.31 5.01 1.11
CA ILE A 175 14.52 5.71 1.58
C ILE A 175 14.16 6.65 2.72
N PHE A 176 13.07 7.41 2.59
CA PHE A 176 12.70 8.38 3.62
C PHE A 176 12.12 7.73 4.87
N VAL A 177 11.36 6.64 4.75
CA VAL A 177 10.84 5.96 5.94
C VAL A 177 11.90 5.17 6.68
N THR A 178 12.86 4.56 5.98
CA THR A 178 14.03 3.92 6.63
C THR A 178 14.91 4.96 7.31
N GLY A 179 15.19 6.09 6.64
CA GLY A 179 15.93 7.19 7.23
C GLY A 179 15.24 7.82 8.45
N LEU A 180 13.90 7.91 8.45
CA LEU A 180 13.13 8.32 9.63
C LEU A 180 13.37 7.38 10.81
N PHE A 181 13.31 6.08 10.55
CA PHE A 181 13.56 5.07 11.59
C PHE A 181 14.99 5.14 12.13
N GLU A 182 15.99 5.20 11.27
CA GLU A 182 17.39 5.34 11.65
C GLU A 182 17.67 6.62 12.44
N ALA A 183 17.14 7.76 11.99
CA ALA A 183 17.29 9.03 12.69
C ALA A 183 16.68 8.98 14.11
N ALA A 184 15.52 8.33 14.27
CA ALA A 184 14.89 8.14 15.56
C ALA A 184 15.75 7.27 16.48
N LEU A 185 16.31 6.16 15.99
CA LEU A 185 17.20 5.30 16.75
C LEU A 185 18.47 6.03 17.24
N LEU A 186 19.03 6.87 16.38
CA LEU A 186 20.22 7.67 16.68
C LEU A 186 19.89 8.96 17.48
N LYS A 187 18.62 9.15 17.88
CA LYS A 187 18.11 10.37 18.54
C LYS A 187 18.44 11.67 17.78
N GLN A 188 18.48 11.56 16.46
CA GLN A 188 18.67 12.67 15.54
C GLN A 188 17.34 13.34 15.16
N ASN A 189 17.44 14.45 14.42
CA ASN A 189 16.26 15.17 13.96
C ASN A 189 15.49 14.37 12.90
N VAL A 190 14.27 13.95 13.21
CA VAL A 190 13.39 13.17 12.32
C VAL A 190 12.56 14.05 11.36
N PHE A 191 12.43 15.34 11.63
CA PHE A 191 11.56 16.25 10.85
C PHE A 191 11.89 16.31 9.36
N PRO A 192 13.15 16.30 8.90
CA PRO A 192 13.45 16.28 7.46
C PRO A 192 12.79 15.11 6.73
N TYR A 193 12.83 13.91 7.32
CA TYR A 193 12.22 12.72 6.74
C TYR A 193 10.70 12.81 6.71
N VAL A 194 10.09 13.32 7.78
CA VAL A 194 8.64 13.55 7.86
C VAL A 194 8.20 14.54 6.78
N TYR A 195 8.93 15.65 6.58
CA TYR A 195 8.61 16.63 5.53
C TYR A 195 8.68 16.02 4.14
N TRP A 196 9.68 15.20 3.85
CA TRP A 196 9.79 14.51 2.56
C TRP A 196 8.67 13.50 2.35
N LEU A 197 8.30 12.72 3.37
CA LEU A 197 7.16 11.80 3.28
C LEU A 197 5.85 12.53 3.02
N ILE A 198 5.61 13.65 3.69
CA ILE A 198 4.44 14.52 3.47
C ILE A 198 4.48 15.13 2.06
N ALA A 199 5.63 15.60 1.60
CA ALA A 199 5.77 16.14 0.24
C ALA A 199 5.47 15.09 -0.83
N LEU A 200 5.97 13.85 -0.66
CA LEU A 200 5.67 12.73 -1.54
C LEU A 200 4.18 12.37 -1.51
N LEU A 201 3.54 12.43 -0.35
CA LEU A 201 2.10 12.20 -0.24
C LEU A 201 1.30 13.26 -1.02
N PHE A 202 1.63 14.55 -0.89
CA PHE A 202 0.95 15.61 -1.65
C PHE A 202 1.20 15.46 -3.15
N LEU A 203 2.41 15.10 -3.55
CA LEU A 203 2.73 14.82 -4.95
C LEU A 203 1.88 13.65 -5.48
N ALA A 204 1.81 12.54 -4.72
CA ALA A 204 1.01 11.38 -5.08
C ALA A 204 -0.49 11.72 -5.14
N LEU A 205 -1.02 12.47 -4.16
CA LEU A 205 -2.42 12.92 -4.16
C LEU A 205 -2.77 13.81 -5.37
N GLY A 206 -1.82 14.62 -5.84
CA GLY A 206 -2.03 15.47 -7.02
C GLY A 206 -1.96 14.71 -8.34
N LEU A 207 -1.05 13.76 -8.46
CA LEU A 207 -0.77 13.08 -9.73
C LEU A 207 -1.43 11.71 -9.86
N ALA A 208 -1.41 10.88 -8.82
CA ALA A 208 -1.86 9.48 -8.94
C ALA A 208 -3.35 9.35 -9.29
N PRO A 209 -4.30 10.10 -8.66
CA PRO A 209 -5.71 9.96 -9.01
C PRO A 209 -6.02 10.39 -10.44
N SER A 210 -5.34 11.42 -10.95
CA SER A 210 -5.48 11.87 -12.33
C SER A 210 -4.92 10.84 -13.32
N ALA A 211 -3.74 10.30 -13.04
CA ALA A 211 -3.12 9.24 -13.85
C ALA A 211 -3.99 7.97 -13.84
N THR A 212 -4.44 7.52 -12.66
CA THR A 212 -5.34 6.37 -12.52
C THR A 212 -6.63 6.58 -13.33
N SER A 213 -7.26 7.75 -13.21
CA SER A 213 -8.50 8.04 -13.94
C SER A 213 -8.31 8.05 -15.46
N ALA A 214 -7.17 8.54 -15.95
CA ALA A 214 -6.85 8.52 -17.38
C ALA A 214 -6.65 7.07 -17.88
N CYS A 215 -5.92 6.25 -17.14
CA CYS A 215 -5.69 4.84 -17.49
C CYS A 215 -7.01 4.03 -17.50
N LEU A 216 -7.85 4.21 -16.47
CA LEU A 216 -9.15 3.54 -16.39
C LEU A 216 -10.07 3.95 -17.54
N ARG A 217 -10.02 5.20 -17.99
CA ARG A 217 -10.78 5.67 -19.11
C ARG A 217 -10.36 4.99 -20.42
N ILE A 218 -9.04 4.92 -20.67
CA ILE A 218 -8.50 4.24 -21.85
C ILE A 218 -8.92 2.77 -21.85
N ALA A 219 -8.76 2.08 -20.71
CA ALA A 219 -9.10 0.67 -20.58
C ALA A 219 -10.60 0.35 -20.75
N ALA A 220 -11.48 1.32 -20.53
CA ALA A 220 -12.91 1.15 -20.72
C ALA A 220 -13.38 1.52 -22.16
N GLU A 221 -12.52 2.15 -22.96
CA GLU A 221 -12.78 2.51 -24.37
C GLU A 221 -12.27 1.42 -25.35
N ASP A 222 -11.40 0.49 -24.89
CA ASP A 222 -10.87 -0.66 -25.63
C ASP A 222 -11.80 -1.87 -25.52
#